data_e042cf687940c32fa04e02c1f4560adb
#
_entry.id   e042cf687940c32fa04e02c1f4560adb
#
_cell.length_a   1.000
_cell.length_b   1.000
_cell.length_c   1.000
_cell.angle_alpha   90.00
_cell.angle_beta   90.00
_cell.angle_gamma   90.00
#
_symmetry.space_group_name_H-M   'P 1'
#
loop_
_entity.id
_entity.type
_entity.pdbx_description
1 polymer ?
#
loop_
_entity_poly.entity_id
_entity_poly.type
_entity_poly.pdbx_seq_one_letter_code
_entity_poly.pdbx_strand_id
1 'polypeptide(L)'
;MTAATLCTFSLLVSSAAFAQTADPNAAGAPADAYTVQAGTRIPLGLINSVSTKHSVAGDRIYLETVFPIVIDSHIIIPAGSSVTGTVTEVKRPGRIKGRGELYVRFDTIILPNGVTRDFRSRIGSVDARGDEHLDKKEGEIQGDSNKGGDARTIAEGAAGGAGLGAIVGSTAGHAGMGAGIGAAAGAAAGIAGVLLTRGPDAVLAKGSTIEMVLDRPLIFAASEVNFTSTSGTGHFSDGSGPVPANKGVANPARRLPF
;
A
#
# COMPACT_ATOMS: atom_id res chain seq x y z
N MET A 1 -29.10 88.60 17.91
CA MET A 1 -27.65 88.52 18.10
C MET A 1 -27.37 87.20 18.72
N THR A 2 -27.09 86.16 17.96
CA THR A 2 -26.45 84.91 18.42
C THR A 2 -25.91 84.18 17.18
N ALA A 3 -24.62 84.03 17.10
CA ALA A 3 -23.93 83.38 16.04
C ALA A 3 -24.08 81.89 16.14
N ALA A 4 -24.43 81.23 15.03
CA ALA A 4 -24.44 79.75 14.91
C ALA A 4 -23.15 79.32 14.28
N THR A 5 -22.34 78.58 15.04
CA THR A 5 -21.09 78.00 14.59
C THR A 5 -21.37 76.63 13.99
N LEU A 6 -21.21 76.47 12.67
CA LEU A 6 -21.27 75.22 11.96
C LEU A 6 -19.92 74.47 12.12
N CYS A 7 -19.98 73.34 12.80
CA CYS A 7 -18.86 72.42 12.94
C CYS A 7 -18.96 71.34 11.85
N THR A 8 -18.15 71.48 10.77
CA THR A 8 -18.04 70.48 9.69
C THR A 8 -17.13 69.35 10.16
N PHE A 9 -17.74 68.19 10.45
CA PHE A 9 -17.02 66.97 10.80
C PHE A 9 -16.59 66.28 9.49
N SER A 10 -15.30 66.41 9.13
CA SER A 10 -14.71 65.73 7.98
C SER A 10 -14.40 64.28 8.34
N LEU A 11 -15.17 63.32 7.75
CA LEU A 11 -14.97 61.89 7.91
C LEU A 11 -13.83 61.43 6.99
N LEU A 12 -12.65 61.22 7.54
CA LEU A 12 -11.55 60.57 6.85
C LEU A 12 -11.81 59.06 6.75
N VAL A 13 -12.26 58.60 5.60
CA VAL A 13 -12.29 57.19 5.26
C VAL A 13 -10.88 56.71 4.94
N SER A 14 -10.27 56.07 5.91
CA SER A 14 -8.98 55.42 5.75
C SER A 14 -9.22 54.08 5.01
N SER A 15 -8.94 54.03 3.71
CA SER A 15 -8.92 52.79 2.92
C SER A 15 -7.69 51.97 3.33
N ALA A 16 -7.89 50.98 4.19
CA ALA A 16 -6.90 49.96 4.45
C ALA A 16 -6.72 49.12 3.17
N ALA A 17 -5.63 49.34 2.45
CA ALA A 17 -5.18 48.47 1.39
C ALA A 17 -4.75 47.16 2.01
N PHE A 18 -5.57 46.11 1.82
CA PHE A 18 -5.13 44.75 2.07
C PHE A 18 -4.02 44.41 1.10
N ALA A 19 -2.80 44.47 1.56
CA ALA A 19 -1.65 43.91 0.85
C ALA A 19 -1.90 42.39 0.81
N GLN A 20 -2.33 41.87 -0.35
CA GLN A 20 -2.27 40.45 -0.64
C GLN A 20 -0.80 40.05 -0.57
N THR A 21 -0.44 39.35 0.47
CA THR A 21 0.84 38.63 0.52
C THR A 21 0.83 37.64 -0.62
N ALA A 22 1.53 37.96 -1.70
CA ALA A 22 1.79 37.05 -2.79
C ALA A 22 2.51 35.84 -2.19
N ASP A 23 1.93 34.66 -2.38
CA ASP A 23 2.49 33.39 -1.97
C ASP A 23 3.87 33.26 -2.67
N PRO A 24 5.01 33.17 -1.91
CA PRO A 24 6.33 33.12 -2.52
C PRO A 24 6.55 31.89 -3.40
N ASN A 25 5.60 30.94 -3.38
CA ASN A 25 5.62 29.75 -4.22
C ASN A 25 4.92 29.95 -5.58
N ALA A 26 4.30 31.11 -5.83
CA ALA A 26 3.67 31.46 -7.11
C ALA A 26 4.65 32.07 -8.12
N ALA A 27 5.89 32.34 -7.71
CA ALA A 27 6.91 32.92 -8.58
C ALA A 27 7.60 31.82 -9.39
N GLY A 28 7.10 31.50 -10.60
CA GLY A 28 7.88 30.80 -11.58
C GLY A 28 7.25 29.67 -12.37
N ALA A 29 5.93 29.48 -12.35
CA ALA A 29 5.32 28.61 -13.36
C ALA A 29 5.49 29.31 -14.74
N PRO A 30 6.15 28.67 -15.72
CA PRO A 30 6.19 29.21 -17.07
C PRO A 30 4.76 29.38 -17.58
N ALA A 31 4.50 30.40 -18.41
CA ALA A 31 3.16 30.75 -18.90
C ALA A 31 2.45 29.58 -19.61
N ASP A 32 3.20 28.58 -20.06
CA ASP A 32 2.72 27.34 -20.69
C ASP A 32 3.13 26.13 -19.83
N ALA A 33 2.62 26.03 -18.60
CA ALA A 33 2.91 24.92 -17.72
C ALA A 33 1.62 24.13 -17.37
N TYR A 34 1.71 22.82 -17.41
CA TYR A 34 0.68 21.93 -16.92
C TYR A 34 0.93 21.57 -15.46
N THR A 35 -0.09 21.68 -14.63
CA THR A 35 0.02 21.40 -13.20
C THR A 35 -0.87 20.22 -12.83
N VAL A 36 -0.25 19.13 -12.40
CA VAL A 36 -0.96 18.02 -11.73
C VAL A 36 -1.21 18.45 -10.29
N GLN A 37 -2.46 18.62 -9.90
CA GLN A 37 -2.83 19.14 -8.58
C GLN A 37 -2.49 18.13 -7.47
N ALA A 38 -2.18 18.66 -6.29
CA ALA A 38 -2.13 17.86 -5.07
C ALA A 38 -3.48 17.16 -4.85
N GLY A 39 -3.46 15.93 -4.33
CA GLY A 39 -4.66 15.10 -4.18
C GLY A 39 -5.00 14.26 -5.41
N THR A 40 -4.32 14.45 -6.54
CA THR A 40 -4.47 13.58 -7.72
C THR A 40 -4.04 12.16 -7.38
N ARG A 41 -4.87 11.19 -7.77
CA ARG A 41 -4.61 9.76 -7.59
C ARG A 41 -3.90 9.20 -8.81
N ILE A 42 -2.79 8.54 -8.56
CA ILE A 42 -1.94 7.96 -9.60
C ILE A 42 -1.78 6.46 -9.31
N PRO A 43 -2.38 5.58 -10.12
CA PRO A 43 -2.21 4.13 -9.96
C PRO A 43 -0.87 3.70 -10.52
N LEU A 44 -0.10 3.03 -9.67
CA LEU A 44 1.24 2.54 -9.96
C LEU A 44 1.28 1.02 -9.85
N GLY A 45 1.87 0.36 -10.83
CA GLY A 45 2.17 -1.07 -10.81
C GLY A 45 3.55 -1.33 -10.23
N LEU A 46 3.67 -2.29 -9.34
CA LEU A 46 4.93 -2.65 -8.71
C LEU A 46 5.77 -3.55 -9.65
N ILE A 47 7.00 -3.16 -9.91
CA ILE A 47 7.93 -3.89 -10.82
C ILE A 47 8.72 -4.95 -10.05
N ASN A 48 9.15 -4.67 -8.82
CA ASN A 48 9.87 -5.61 -7.97
C ASN A 48 9.04 -5.97 -6.73
N SER A 49 9.13 -7.21 -6.26
CA SER A 49 8.45 -7.61 -5.02
C SER A 49 9.23 -7.13 -3.79
N VAL A 50 8.49 -6.75 -2.75
CA VAL A 50 9.03 -6.29 -1.47
C VAL A 50 8.30 -7.03 -0.34
N SER A 51 9.03 -7.49 0.67
CA SER A 51 8.43 -8.22 1.79
C SER A 51 9.14 -7.93 3.10
N THR A 52 8.39 -7.96 4.21
CA THR A 52 8.97 -7.79 5.55
C THR A 52 9.98 -8.89 5.91
N LYS A 53 9.92 -10.03 5.22
CA LYS A 53 10.84 -11.14 5.43
C LYS A 53 12.24 -10.89 4.85
N HIS A 54 12.31 -10.27 3.67
CA HIS A 54 13.55 -10.17 2.88
C HIS A 54 14.06 -8.74 2.74
N SER A 55 13.18 -7.75 2.85
CA SER A 55 13.55 -6.35 2.69
C SER A 55 14.11 -5.74 3.97
N VAL A 56 14.93 -4.72 3.79
CA VAL A 56 15.52 -3.90 4.85
C VAL A 56 15.28 -2.43 4.57
N ALA A 57 15.38 -1.61 5.61
CA ALA A 57 15.32 -0.15 5.45
C ALA A 57 16.46 0.32 4.51
N GLY A 58 16.12 1.17 3.55
CA GLY A 58 17.01 1.62 2.47
C GLY A 58 16.84 0.88 1.15
N ASP A 59 16.12 -0.24 1.10
CA ASP A 59 15.86 -0.95 -0.15
C ASP A 59 15.07 -0.09 -1.12
N ARG A 60 15.40 -0.19 -2.41
CA ARG A 60 14.72 0.51 -3.49
C ARG A 60 13.52 -0.27 -3.97
N ILE A 61 12.42 0.44 -4.20
CA ILE A 61 11.26 -0.07 -4.90
C ILE A 61 11.08 0.66 -6.21
N TYR A 62 10.65 -0.09 -7.23
CA TYR A 62 10.43 0.40 -8.58
C TYR A 62 8.99 0.14 -8.96
N LEU A 63 8.34 1.18 -9.46
CA LEU A 63 6.97 1.13 -9.91
C LEU A 63 6.87 1.80 -11.28
N GLU A 64 5.78 1.54 -11.97
CA GLU A 64 5.44 2.21 -13.23
C GLU A 64 3.99 2.69 -13.19
N THR A 65 3.70 3.78 -13.89
CA THR A 65 2.33 4.27 -14.04
C THR A 65 1.53 3.32 -14.94
N VAL A 66 0.40 2.84 -14.43
CA VAL A 66 -0.48 1.91 -15.17
C VAL A 66 -1.35 2.65 -16.18
N PHE A 67 -1.85 3.83 -15.81
CA PHE A 67 -2.71 4.66 -16.64
C PHE A 67 -2.09 6.06 -16.84
N PRO A 68 -2.33 6.68 -18.01
CA PRO A 68 -1.87 8.04 -18.25
C PRO A 68 -2.69 9.04 -17.43
N ILE A 69 -2.03 10.09 -16.95
CA ILE A 69 -2.69 11.25 -16.34
C ILE A 69 -2.84 12.32 -17.42
N VAL A 70 -4.08 12.73 -17.65
CA VAL A 70 -4.45 13.69 -18.69
C VAL A 70 -4.98 14.97 -18.03
N ILE A 71 -4.49 16.12 -18.47
CA ILE A 71 -4.96 17.45 -18.07
C ILE A 71 -5.18 18.26 -19.34
N ASP A 72 -6.32 18.94 -19.45
CA ASP A 72 -6.69 19.77 -20.61
C ASP A 72 -6.48 19.04 -21.95
N SER A 73 -6.87 17.78 -22.03
CA SER A 73 -6.71 16.89 -23.19
C SER A 73 -5.26 16.59 -23.59
N HIS A 74 -4.28 16.92 -22.75
CA HIS A 74 -2.87 16.58 -22.93
C HIS A 74 -2.45 15.49 -21.94
N ILE A 75 -1.69 14.51 -22.41
CA ILE A 75 -1.08 13.50 -21.56
C ILE A 75 0.12 14.13 -20.86
N ILE A 76 0.04 14.26 -19.55
CA ILE A 76 1.12 14.87 -18.74
C ILE A 76 2.05 13.80 -18.18
N ILE A 77 1.46 12.72 -17.65
CA ILE A 77 2.21 11.55 -17.19
C ILE A 77 1.73 10.37 -18.03
N PRO A 78 2.51 9.89 -18.98
CA PRO A 78 2.12 8.72 -19.77
C PRO A 78 2.21 7.43 -18.95
N ALA A 79 1.46 6.43 -19.37
CA ALA A 79 1.62 5.08 -18.86
C ALA A 79 3.05 4.59 -19.10
N GLY A 80 3.61 3.80 -18.18
CA GLY A 80 5.01 3.35 -18.24
C GLY A 80 6.03 4.39 -17.73
N SER A 81 5.58 5.50 -17.14
CA SER A 81 6.49 6.39 -16.42
C SER A 81 7.02 5.67 -15.18
N SER A 82 8.34 5.73 -14.95
CA SER A 82 8.98 5.04 -13.85
C SER A 82 8.90 5.86 -12.56
N VAL A 83 8.52 5.22 -11.47
CA VAL A 83 8.53 5.81 -10.13
C VAL A 83 9.49 5.02 -9.25
N THR A 84 10.33 5.72 -8.52
CA THR A 84 11.23 5.11 -7.54
C THR A 84 10.83 5.51 -6.13
N GLY A 85 10.91 4.55 -5.22
CA GLY A 85 10.71 4.76 -3.80
C GLY A 85 11.77 4.04 -2.98
N THR A 86 11.74 4.29 -1.69
CA THR A 86 12.65 3.69 -0.73
C THR A 86 11.85 3.14 0.45
N VAL A 87 12.16 1.93 0.85
CA VAL A 87 11.65 1.34 2.09
C VAL A 87 12.27 2.10 3.26
N THR A 88 11.45 2.75 4.07
CA THR A 88 11.95 3.56 5.20
C THR A 88 12.04 2.75 6.47
N GLU A 89 11.08 1.86 6.69
CA GLU A 89 11.06 1.00 7.88
C GLU A 89 10.45 -0.36 7.55
N VAL A 90 10.97 -1.40 8.17
CA VAL A 90 10.47 -2.77 8.07
C VAL A 90 10.33 -3.34 9.46
N LYS A 91 9.10 -3.66 9.86
CA LYS A 91 8.84 -4.40 11.10
C LYS A 91 8.43 -5.82 10.76
N ARG A 92 9.19 -6.78 11.23
CA ARG A 92 8.85 -8.19 11.07
C ARG A 92 7.77 -8.61 12.03
N PRO A 93 6.88 -9.54 11.63
CA PRO A 93 5.83 -10.02 12.51
C PRO A 93 6.42 -10.67 13.77
N GLY A 94 5.83 -10.34 14.91
CA GLY A 94 6.15 -10.96 16.19
C GLY A 94 5.59 -12.38 16.31
N ARG A 95 6.04 -13.14 17.32
CA ARG A 95 5.54 -14.49 17.59
C ARG A 95 4.14 -14.52 18.20
N ILE A 96 3.83 -13.62 19.11
CA ILE A 96 2.58 -13.65 19.89
C ILE A 96 1.58 -12.62 19.35
N LYS A 97 2.06 -11.46 18.95
CA LYS A 97 1.27 -10.37 18.39
C LYS A 97 2.14 -9.60 17.42
N GLY A 98 1.55 -9.19 16.34
CA GLY A 98 2.19 -8.33 15.37
C GLY A 98 2.06 -8.89 13.96
N ARG A 99 1.79 -7.97 13.07
CA ARG A 99 1.79 -8.18 11.63
C ARG A 99 3.11 -7.69 11.10
N GLY A 100 3.48 -8.13 9.92
CA GLY A 100 4.55 -7.48 9.19
C GLY A 100 4.09 -6.09 8.75
N GLU A 101 4.90 -5.07 9.01
CA GLU A 101 4.63 -3.68 8.65
C GLU A 101 5.73 -3.19 7.72
N LEU A 102 5.32 -2.53 6.64
CA LEU A 102 6.23 -2.01 5.63
C LEU A 102 5.90 -0.54 5.36
N TYR A 103 6.86 0.33 5.60
CA TYR A 103 6.76 1.77 5.33
C TYR A 103 7.58 2.12 4.10
N VAL A 104 6.96 2.83 3.19
CA VAL A 104 7.55 3.20 1.91
C VAL A 104 7.40 4.70 1.68
N ARG A 105 8.48 5.32 1.24
CA ARG A 105 8.49 6.70 0.77
C ARG A 105 8.77 6.73 -0.72
N PHE A 106 8.04 7.55 -1.45
CA PHE A 106 8.27 7.76 -2.86
C PHE A 106 9.16 8.98 -3.06
N ASP A 107 10.14 8.84 -3.93
CA ASP A 107 11.19 9.81 -4.08
C ASP A 107 11.07 10.57 -5.42
N THR A 108 10.93 9.86 -6.52
CA THR A 108 11.10 10.45 -7.85
C THR A 108 10.21 9.79 -8.89
N ILE A 109 9.68 10.60 -9.80
CA ILE A 109 9.04 10.12 -11.04
C ILE A 109 9.90 10.51 -12.24
N ILE A 110 10.06 9.59 -13.17
CA ILE A 110 10.81 9.76 -14.41
C ILE A 110 9.87 9.47 -15.57
N LEU A 111 9.64 10.46 -16.39
CA LEU A 111 8.84 10.31 -17.60
C LEU A 111 9.63 9.57 -18.69
N PRO A 112 8.97 8.95 -19.67
CA PRO A 112 9.64 8.22 -20.77
C PRO A 112 10.61 9.07 -21.61
N ASN A 113 10.44 10.40 -21.62
CA ASN A 113 11.35 11.35 -22.27
C ASN A 113 12.55 11.76 -21.41
N GLY A 114 12.72 11.14 -20.20
CA GLY A 114 13.81 11.42 -19.28
C GLY A 114 13.60 12.59 -18.32
N VAL A 115 12.48 13.29 -18.41
CA VAL A 115 12.15 14.36 -17.45
C VAL A 115 11.92 13.76 -16.07
N THR A 116 12.63 14.29 -15.10
CA THR A 116 12.62 13.79 -13.71
C THR A 116 12.02 14.83 -12.78
N ARG A 117 11.14 14.42 -11.88
CA ARG A 117 10.52 15.28 -10.86
C ARG A 117 10.53 14.62 -9.48
N ASP A 118 10.62 15.45 -8.44
CA ASP A 118 10.44 15.00 -7.05
C ASP A 118 8.97 14.57 -6.86
N PHE A 119 8.77 13.32 -6.47
CA PHE A 119 7.46 12.71 -6.37
C PHE A 119 7.10 12.48 -4.90
N ARG A 120 6.48 13.47 -4.28
CA ARG A 120 6.01 13.38 -2.91
C ARG A 120 4.55 12.95 -2.88
N SER A 121 4.34 11.73 -2.45
CA SER A 121 3.02 11.14 -2.40
C SER A 121 2.87 10.20 -1.21
N ARG A 122 1.64 10.04 -0.76
CA ARG A 122 1.25 9.03 0.23
C ARG A 122 0.47 7.91 -0.44
N ILE A 123 0.47 6.75 0.19
CA ILE A 123 -0.32 5.62 -0.28
C ILE A 123 -1.80 5.88 0.01
N GLY A 124 -2.64 5.85 -1.01
CA GLY A 124 -4.09 6.01 -0.90
C GLY A 124 -4.81 4.68 -0.74
N SER A 125 -4.42 3.69 -1.54
CA SER A 125 -4.91 2.32 -1.45
C SER A 125 -3.87 1.36 -2.03
N VAL A 126 -3.97 0.11 -1.62
CA VAL A 126 -3.17 -1.00 -2.14
C VAL A 126 -4.14 -2.05 -2.63
N ASP A 127 -4.08 -2.36 -3.92
CA ASP A 127 -4.77 -3.50 -4.51
C ASP A 127 -3.73 -4.61 -4.64
N ALA A 128 -3.36 -5.17 -3.49
CA ALA A 128 -2.46 -6.30 -3.42
C ALA A 128 -3.23 -7.57 -3.75
N ARG A 129 -2.58 -8.50 -4.44
CA ARG A 129 -3.16 -9.83 -4.75
C ARG A 129 -3.20 -10.76 -3.55
N GLY A 130 -2.75 -10.29 -2.39
CA GLY A 130 -2.78 -10.95 -1.10
C GLY A 130 -3.75 -10.26 -0.14
N ASP A 131 -3.74 -10.72 1.10
CA ASP A 131 -4.60 -10.21 2.16
C ASP A 131 -3.96 -9.02 2.91
N GLU A 132 -3.09 -8.25 2.23
CA GLU A 132 -2.46 -7.09 2.82
C GLU A 132 -3.44 -5.94 2.97
N HIS A 133 -3.41 -5.29 4.12
CA HIS A 133 -4.21 -4.12 4.44
C HIS A 133 -3.35 -2.86 4.56
N LEU A 134 -3.87 -1.77 3.98
CA LEU A 134 -3.29 -0.44 4.18
C LEU A 134 -3.89 0.21 5.43
N ASP A 135 -3.08 0.54 6.41
CA ASP A 135 -3.49 1.49 7.45
C ASP A 135 -3.34 2.92 6.90
N LYS A 136 -4.48 3.53 6.56
CA LYS A 136 -4.53 4.88 5.96
C LYS A 136 -4.09 5.99 6.92
N LYS A 137 -4.08 5.74 8.21
CA LYS A 137 -3.68 6.74 9.21
C LYS A 137 -2.17 6.89 9.27
N GLU A 138 -1.46 5.78 9.16
CA GLU A 138 -0.01 5.74 9.28
C GLU A 138 0.69 5.56 7.93
N GLY A 139 -0.06 5.26 6.84
CA GLY A 139 0.50 4.99 5.52
C GLY A 139 1.30 3.70 5.47
N GLU A 140 0.96 2.78 6.33
CA GLU A 140 1.64 1.53 6.58
C GLU A 140 0.96 0.37 5.84
N ILE A 141 1.75 -0.49 5.22
CA ILE A 141 1.27 -1.72 4.61
C ILE A 141 1.42 -2.84 5.63
N GLN A 142 0.29 -3.36 6.08
CA GLN A 142 0.23 -4.45 7.07
C GLN A 142 -0.05 -5.79 6.40
N GLY A 143 0.61 -6.84 6.85
CA GLY A 143 0.24 -8.22 6.53
C GLY A 143 -1.12 -8.60 7.13
N ASP A 144 -1.73 -9.67 6.63
CA ASP A 144 -3.04 -10.15 7.10
C ASP A 144 -3.03 -10.53 8.59
N SER A 145 -4.22 -10.60 9.19
CA SER A 145 -4.38 -11.09 10.54
C SER A 145 -4.74 -12.58 10.52
N ASN A 146 -3.81 -13.44 10.93
CA ASN A 146 -4.05 -14.89 10.97
C ASN A 146 -4.95 -15.35 12.15
N LYS A 147 -5.77 -14.46 12.71
CA LYS A 147 -6.63 -14.79 13.88
C LYS A 147 -7.57 -15.97 13.61
N GLY A 148 -8.09 -16.06 12.38
CA GLY A 148 -8.94 -17.19 11.98
C GLY A 148 -8.17 -18.51 11.90
N GLY A 149 -6.96 -18.48 11.35
CA GLY A 149 -6.08 -19.65 11.28
C GLY A 149 -5.63 -20.10 12.66
N ASP A 150 -5.30 -19.19 13.55
CA ASP A 150 -4.90 -19.49 14.92
C ASP A 150 -6.03 -20.15 15.71
N ALA A 151 -7.26 -19.61 15.62
CA ALA A 151 -8.43 -20.21 16.26
C ALA A 151 -8.74 -21.61 15.70
N ARG A 152 -8.59 -21.78 14.40
CA ARG A 152 -8.78 -23.08 13.73
C ARG A 152 -7.73 -24.08 14.17
N THR A 153 -6.46 -23.72 14.26
CA THR A 153 -5.37 -24.59 14.72
C THR A 153 -5.62 -25.10 16.16
N ILE A 154 -6.10 -24.22 17.04
CA ILE A 154 -6.45 -24.58 18.42
C ILE A 154 -7.64 -25.54 18.42
N ALA A 155 -8.67 -25.28 17.61
CA ALA A 155 -9.85 -26.10 17.51
C ALA A 155 -9.53 -27.51 16.93
N GLU A 156 -8.70 -27.55 15.88
CA GLU A 156 -8.24 -28.81 15.28
C GLU A 156 -7.37 -29.62 16.26
N GLY A 157 -6.50 -28.96 17.03
CA GLY A 157 -5.72 -29.54 18.09
C GLY A 157 -6.61 -30.16 19.16
N ALA A 158 -7.64 -29.44 19.62
CA ALA A 158 -8.60 -29.93 20.61
C ALA A 158 -9.42 -31.12 20.07
N ALA A 159 -9.91 -31.02 18.83
CA ALA A 159 -10.68 -32.10 18.20
C ALA A 159 -9.86 -33.39 18.00
N GLY A 160 -8.62 -33.26 17.51
CA GLY A 160 -7.69 -34.35 17.34
C GLY A 160 -7.32 -35.02 18.69
N GLY A 161 -7.02 -34.17 19.69
CA GLY A 161 -6.75 -34.65 21.05
C GLY A 161 -7.95 -35.38 21.70
N ALA A 162 -9.17 -34.83 21.51
CA ALA A 162 -10.40 -35.49 21.98
C ALA A 162 -10.59 -36.86 21.35
N GLY A 163 -10.39 -36.99 20.04
CA GLY A 163 -10.51 -38.26 19.32
C GLY A 163 -9.53 -39.32 19.83
N LEU A 164 -8.25 -38.95 19.92
CA LEU A 164 -7.22 -39.88 20.46
C LEU A 164 -7.48 -40.23 21.93
N GLY A 165 -7.84 -39.22 22.73
CA GLY A 165 -8.17 -39.43 24.15
C GLY A 165 -9.38 -40.34 24.38
N ALA A 166 -10.41 -40.22 23.52
CA ALA A 166 -11.58 -41.08 23.56
C ALA A 166 -11.21 -42.56 23.27
N ILE A 167 -10.35 -42.78 22.25
CA ILE A 167 -9.89 -44.14 21.91
C ILE A 167 -9.14 -44.75 23.07
N VAL A 168 -8.16 -44.04 23.64
CA VAL A 168 -7.38 -44.55 24.79
C VAL A 168 -8.26 -44.70 26.03
N GLY A 169 -9.15 -43.74 26.30
CA GLY A 169 -10.08 -43.82 27.44
C GLY A 169 -11.11 -44.92 27.33
N SER A 170 -11.48 -45.33 26.10
CA SER A 170 -12.44 -46.44 25.90
C SER A 170 -11.89 -47.79 26.35
N THR A 171 -10.58 -48.02 26.18
CA THR A 171 -9.93 -49.24 26.64
C THR A 171 -9.95 -49.38 28.16
N ALA A 172 -10.04 -48.24 28.89
CA ALA A 172 -10.14 -48.16 30.34
C ALA A 172 -11.58 -48.02 30.86
N GLY A 173 -12.59 -48.10 29.97
CA GLY A 173 -14.00 -47.94 30.31
C GLY A 173 -14.45 -46.48 30.57
N HIS A 174 -13.59 -45.48 30.30
CA HIS A 174 -13.83 -44.07 30.61
C HIS A 174 -13.64 -43.17 29.37
N ALA A 175 -14.26 -43.49 28.23
CA ALA A 175 -14.11 -42.81 26.96
C ALA A 175 -14.36 -41.28 27.05
N GLY A 176 -15.42 -40.89 27.81
CA GLY A 176 -15.75 -39.45 27.96
C GLY A 176 -14.69 -38.67 28.73
N MET A 177 -14.11 -39.23 29.77
CA MET A 177 -13.04 -38.61 30.54
C MET A 177 -11.76 -38.58 29.72
N GLY A 178 -11.45 -39.61 28.94
CA GLY A 178 -10.32 -39.63 28.02
C GLY A 178 -10.44 -38.58 26.94
N ALA A 179 -11.64 -38.40 26.37
CA ALA A 179 -11.90 -37.36 25.39
C ALA A 179 -11.69 -35.94 25.97
N GLY A 180 -12.18 -35.69 27.20
CA GLY A 180 -12.03 -34.40 27.86
C GLY A 180 -10.58 -34.03 28.15
N ILE A 181 -9.79 -34.97 28.68
CA ILE A 181 -8.37 -34.79 28.96
C ILE A 181 -7.59 -34.63 27.64
N GLY A 182 -7.91 -35.42 26.61
CA GLY A 182 -7.30 -35.34 25.31
C GLY A 182 -7.59 -34.01 24.60
N ALA A 183 -8.84 -33.51 24.69
CA ALA A 183 -9.21 -32.20 24.15
C ALA A 183 -8.45 -31.09 24.83
N ALA A 184 -8.32 -31.09 26.15
CA ALA A 184 -7.57 -30.09 26.90
C ALA A 184 -6.07 -30.12 26.55
N ALA A 185 -5.46 -31.28 26.44
CA ALA A 185 -4.06 -31.44 26.03
C ALA A 185 -3.84 -31.01 24.58
N GLY A 186 -4.77 -31.38 23.69
CA GLY A 186 -4.71 -30.99 22.28
C GLY A 186 -4.90 -29.48 22.07
N ALA A 187 -5.82 -28.85 22.83
CA ALA A 187 -5.97 -27.40 22.83
C ALA A 187 -4.70 -26.68 23.33
N ALA A 188 -4.11 -27.19 24.43
CA ALA A 188 -2.85 -26.64 24.96
C ALA A 188 -1.71 -26.75 23.93
N ALA A 189 -1.61 -27.91 23.24
CA ALA A 189 -0.64 -28.09 22.17
C ALA A 189 -0.90 -27.13 20.98
N GLY A 190 -2.18 -26.94 20.63
CA GLY A 190 -2.59 -25.97 19.59
C GLY A 190 -2.18 -24.54 19.97
N ILE A 191 -2.44 -24.13 21.21
CA ILE A 191 -2.03 -22.82 21.71
C ILE A 191 -0.50 -22.68 21.66
N ALA A 192 0.22 -23.71 22.12
CA ALA A 192 1.69 -23.68 22.05
C ALA A 192 2.17 -23.56 20.60
N GLY A 193 1.54 -24.26 19.66
CA GLY A 193 1.82 -24.17 18.24
C GLY A 193 1.66 -22.75 17.73
N VAL A 194 0.51 -22.10 18.03
CA VAL A 194 0.23 -20.70 17.65
C VAL A 194 1.25 -19.74 18.26
N LEU A 195 1.64 -19.94 19.52
CA LEU A 195 2.63 -19.07 20.19
C LEU A 195 4.04 -19.25 19.62
N LEU A 196 4.35 -20.40 19.04
CA LEU A 196 5.67 -20.67 18.43
C LEU A 196 5.73 -20.22 16.97
N THR A 197 4.60 -20.04 16.30
CA THR A 197 4.56 -19.51 14.94
C THR A 197 4.69 -17.99 14.93
N ARG A 198 5.27 -17.46 13.86
CA ARG A 198 5.30 -16.00 13.63
C ARG A 198 4.04 -15.60 12.90
N GLY A 199 3.59 -14.37 13.14
CA GLY A 199 2.53 -13.76 12.36
C GLY A 199 2.87 -13.67 10.86
N PRO A 200 1.88 -13.35 10.01
CA PRO A 200 2.08 -13.24 8.57
C PRO A 200 2.97 -12.06 8.21
N ASP A 201 3.87 -12.29 7.26
CA ASP A 201 4.68 -11.25 6.66
C ASP A 201 3.81 -10.37 5.73
N ALA A 202 4.09 -9.07 5.66
CA ALA A 202 3.55 -8.22 4.61
C ALA A 202 4.36 -8.43 3.32
N VAL A 203 3.69 -8.74 2.22
CA VAL A 203 4.31 -9.03 0.93
C VAL A 203 3.64 -8.23 -0.17
N LEU A 204 4.32 -7.24 -0.70
CA LEU A 204 3.92 -6.58 -1.94
C LEU A 204 4.50 -7.35 -3.12
N ALA A 205 3.66 -8.10 -3.79
CA ALA A 205 4.07 -8.89 -4.95
C ALA A 205 4.27 -8.00 -6.18
N LYS A 206 5.19 -8.39 -7.06
CA LYS A 206 5.32 -7.81 -8.40
C LYS A 206 3.96 -7.83 -9.12
N GLY A 207 3.60 -6.73 -9.76
CA GLY A 207 2.33 -6.54 -10.45
C GLY A 207 1.14 -6.18 -9.54
N SER A 208 1.35 -5.97 -8.25
CA SER A 208 0.35 -5.33 -7.39
C SER A 208 0.19 -3.88 -7.78
N THR A 209 -1.04 -3.38 -7.75
CA THR A 209 -1.33 -1.97 -8.02
C THR A 209 -1.43 -1.20 -6.72
N ILE A 210 -0.72 -0.09 -6.65
CA ILE A 210 -0.72 0.81 -5.51
C ILE A 210 -1.24 2.16 -5.99
N GLU A 211 -2.31 2.65 -5.41
CA GLU A 211 -2.83 3.98 -5.71
C GLU A 211 -2.11 5.00 -4.83
N MET A 212 -1.43 5.94 -5.47
CA MET A 212 -0.76 7.04 -4.82
C MET A 212 -1.61 8.29 -4.85
N VAL A 213 -1.60 9.05 -3.76
CA VAL A 213 -2.19 10.38 -3.66
C VAL A 213 -1.08 11.40 -3.58
N LEU A 214 -1.04 12.30 -4.54
CA LEU A 214 -0.02 13.34 -4.63
C LEU A 214 -0.16 14.35 -3.48
N ASP A 215 0.91 14.60 -2.73
CA ASP A 215 0.90 15.55 -1.61
C ASP A 215 1.27 16.98 -2.05
N ARG A 216 2.00 17.11 -3.16
CA ARG A 216 2.42 18.39 -3.73
C ARG A 216 2.10 18.43 -5.21
N PRO A 217 1.76 19.59 -5.76
CA PRO A 217 1.54 19.72 -7.20
C PRO A 217 2.84 19.42 -7.97
N LEU A 218 2.69 18.72 -9.10
CA LEU A 218 3.77 18.52 -10.07
C LEU A 218 3.57 19.47 -11.23
N ILE A 219 4.60 20.22 -11.57
CA ILE A 219 4.57 21.21 -12.64
C ILE A 219 5.48 20.74 -13.77
N PHE A 220 4.94 20.70 -14.99
CA PHE A 220 5.66 20.35 -16.20
C PHE A 220 5.50 21.47 -17.24
N ALA A 221 6.58 21.87 -17.86
CA ALA A 221 6.50 22.80 -18.99
C ALA A 221 5.86 22.11 -20.21
N ALA A 222 5.16 22.85 -21.06
CA ALA A 222 4.55 22.30 -22.27
C ALA A 222 5.57 21.59 -23.20
N SER A 223 6.81 22.06 -23.22
CA SER A 223 7.90 21.42 -23.95
C SER A 223 8.32 20.05 -23.39
N GLU A 224 8.10 19.84 -22.10
CA GLU A 224 8.49 18.59 -21.39
C GLU A 224 7.46 17.47 -21.54
N VAL A 225 6.22 17.80 -21.91
CA VAL A 225 5.14 16.80 -22.08
C VAL A 225 4.94 16.39 -23.54
N ASN A 226 5.91 16.63 -24.39
CA ASN A 226 5.91 16.25 -25.79
C ASN A 226 6.51 14.83 -25.93
N PHE A 227 5.65 13.81 -26.09
CA PHE A 227 6.04 12.41 -26.18
C PHE A 227 6.11 11.89 -27.63
N THR A 228 6.00 12.74 -28.64
CA THR A 228 5.99 12.38 -30.07
C THR A 228 7.26 11.64 -30.53
N SER A 229 8.37 11.81 -29.85
CA SER A 229 9.64 11.15 -30.16
C SER A 229 9.91 9.87 -29.34
N THR A 230 9.01 9.50 -28.44
CA THR A 230 9.23 8.40 -27.47
C THR A 230 8.43 7.15 -27.81
N SER A 231 8.05 6.98 -29.06
CA SER A 231 7.42 5.74 -29.55
C SER A 231 8.44 4.61 -29.48
N GLY A 232 8.49 3.91 -28.37
CA GLY A 232 9.32 2.71 -28.27
C GLY A 232 9.98 2.39 -26.94
N THR A 233 9.68 3.12 -25.87
CA THR A 233 10.13 2.66 -24.55
C THR A 233 9.30 1.45 -24.14
N GLY A 234 9.91 0.27 -24.31
CA GLY A 234 9.32 -0.98 -23.91
C GLY A 234 8.91 -0.93 -22.43
N HIS A 235 7.74 -1.43 -22.12
CA HIS A 235 7.38 -1.79 -20.76
C HIS A 235 8.53 -2.56 -20.12
N PHE A 236 8.92 -2.20 -18.91
CA PHE A 236 9.76 -3.06 -18.08
C PHE A 236 9.02 -4.35 -17.65
N SER A 237 7.87 -4.60 -18.22
CA SER A 237 7.17 -5.86 -18.12
C SER A 237 7.95 -6.90 -18.94
N ASP A 238 8.60 -7.81 -18.25
CA ASP A 238 9.28 -8.97 -18.85
C ASP A 238 8.30 -10.02 -19.44
N GLY A 239 7.08 -9.62 -19.77
CA GLY A 239 6.09 -10.49 -20.43
C GLY A 239 5.63 -11.68 -19.61
N SER A 240 6.14 -11.89 -18.41
CA SER A 240 5.62 -12.91 -17.51
C SER A 240 4.28 -12.43 -16.99
N GLY A 241 3.22 -12.89 -17.61
CA GLY A 241 1.87 -12.72 -17.14
C GLY A 241 1.73 -13.10 -15.66
N PRO A 242 0.59 -12.83 -15.05
CA PRO A 242 0.37 -13.10 -13.64
C PRO A 242 0.76 -14.54 -13.33
N VAL A 243 1.66 -14.72 -12.38
CA VAL A 243 1.97 -16.06 -11.86
C VAL A 243 0.63 -16.66 -11.44
N PRO A 244 0.19 -17.78 -12.05
CA PRO A 244 -1.08 -18.36 -11.68
C PRO A 244 -1.03 -18.67 -10.19
N ALA A 245 -1.87 -17.99 -9.43
CA ALA A 245 -2.12 -18.34 -8.05
C ALA A 245 -2.56 -19.80 -8.07
N ASN A 246 -1.84 -20.62 -7.33
CA ASN A 246 -2.19 -22.01 -7.06
C ASN A 246 -2.13 -22.96 -8.26
N LYS A 247 -0.97 -23.57 -8.46
CA LYS A 247 -0.94 -24.93 -9.03
C LYS A 247 -1.67 -25.81 -8.04
N GLY A 248 -2.97 -26.00 -8.24
CA GLY A 248 -3.70 -27.05 -7.58
C GLY A 248 -2.86 -28.30 -7.63
N VAL A 249 -2.64 -28.89 -6.47
CA VAL A 249 -2.00 -30.19 -6.31
C VAL A 249 -2.65 -31.11 -7.35
N ALA A 250 -1.91 -31.45 -8.39
CA ALA A 250 -2.36 -32.43 -9.36
C ALA A 250 -2.61 -33.72 -8.58
N ASN A 251 -3.87 -34.06 -8.42
CA ASN A 251 -4.28 -35.29 -7.78
C ASN A 251 -3.77 -36.46 -8.65
N PRO A 252 -2.77 -37.24 -8.20
CA PRO A 252 -2.19 -38.30 -9.01
C PRO A 252 -3.12 -39.55 -9.17
N ALA A 253 -4.37 -39.47 -8.72
CA ALA A 253 -5.28 -40.60 -8.64
C ALA A 253 -6.18 -40.83 -9.84
N ARG A 254 -5.82 -40.36 -11.07
CA ARG A 254 -6.57 -40.69 -12.28
C ARG A 254 -5.68 -41.13 -13.43
N ARG A 255 -4.97 -42.21 -13.27
CA ARG A 255 -4.60 -43.05 -14.39
C ARG A 255 -5.11 -44.44 -14.13
N LEU A 256 -6.32 -44.74 -14.64
CA LEU A 256 -6.77 -46.08 -14.84
C LEU A 256 -6.08 -46.63 -16.08
N PRO A 257 -5.43 -47.77 -16.04
CA PRO A 257 -4.95 -48.44 -17.23
C PRO A 257 -6.10 -49.16 -17.90
N PHE A 258 -6.20 -49.02 -19.19
CA PHE A 258 -6.77 -50.02 -20.05
C PHE A 258 -5.67 -50.83 -20.63
#